data_b6ba5442a0731d01c42f5f3b5730818b
#
_entry.id   b6ba5442a0731d01c42f5f3b5730818b
#
_cell.length_a   1.000
_cell.length_b   1.000
_cell.length_c   1.000
_cell.angle_alpha   90.00
_cell.angle_beta   90.00
_cell.angle_gamma   90.00
#
_symmetry.space_group_name_H-M   'P 1'
#
loop_
_entity.id
_entity.type
_entity.pdbx_description
1 polymer ?
#
loop_
_entity_poly.entity_id
_entity_poly.type
_entity_poly.pdbx_seq_one_letter_code
_entity_poly.pdbx_strand_id
1 'polypeptide(L)'
;MRAPRLLLALALLASADAFAQTTPWGDPDLQGVWSNLTPVPLERPAALANKPFFTEAEAAEAEQNALATTLKNVATQVATSGEFNEIWLESGKGRVPRNRSTSLVIDPPDGRIPYTPEGRARWEETPHLTTERITGHTLRADTWEDRALQERCITSDTAFYANGFYNNYMQIVQAPGTIVIRLESMHDARVIPLDGRPPLSAGIKQWTGDSRGRWEGNTLVVETTNFNSRRRFHGATENLKLVERFTRVDNDTIDYRLTVSDPQTFTQPWTLENSLWRTDEEIYEGGCHEGNIGLAGILAGARAQEKK
;
A
#
# COMPACT_ATOMS: atom_id res chain seq x y z
N MET A 1 -17.97 8.11 73.99
CA MET A 1 -17.07 7.44 73.01
C MET A 1 -17.82 7.40 71.70
N ARG A 2 -17.37 8.22 70.71
CA ARG A 2 -17.96 8.27 69.35
C ARG A 2 -16.98 7.62 68.42
N ALA A 3 -17.40 6.54 67.72
CA ALA A 3 -16.58 5.85 66.69
C ALA A 3 -16.59 6.63 65.38
N PRO A 4 -15.45 6.73 64.67
CA PRO A 4 -15.41 7.37 63.38
C PRO A 4 -15.94 6.45 62.26
N ARG A 5 -16.85 6.98 61.46
CA ARG A 5 -17.31 6.31 60.24
C ARG A 5 -16.25 6.50 59.17
N LEU A 6 -15.61 5.41 58.74
CA LEU A 6 -14.74 5.34 57.58
C LEU A 6 -15.63 5.36 56.31
N LEU A 7 -15.57 6.45 55.54
CA LEU A 7 -16.14 6.53 54.20
C LEU A 7 -15.12 5.93 53.23
N LEU A 8 -15.45 4.75 52.72
CA LEU A 8 -14.71 4.10 51.62
C LEU A 8 -15.15 4.77 50.31
N ALA A 9 -14.31 5.65 49.77
CA ALA A 9 -14.51 6.19 48.44
C ALA A 9 -14.06 5.13 47.42
N LEU A 10 -15.02 4.49 46.76
CA LEU A 10 -14.79 3.62 45.61
C LEU A 10 -14.45 4.51 44.43
N ALA A 11 -13.17 4.63 44.10
CA ALA A 11 -12.73 5.22 42.85
C ALA A 11 -13.08 4.27 41.71
N LEU A 12 -14.15 4.55 40.97
CA LEU A 12 -14.37 3.96 39.64
C LEU A 12 -13.26 4.46 38.72
N LEU A 13 -12.27 3.61 38.50
CA LEU A 13 -11.37 3.73 37.36
C LEU A 13 -12.23 3.43 36.12
N ALA A 14 -12.80 4.48 35.52
CA ALA A 14 -13.26 4.42 34.15
C ALA A 14 -12.01 4.18 33.30
N SER A 15 -11.82 2.96 32.84
CA SER A 15 -10.97 2.67 31.70
C SER A 15 -11.51 3.56 30.56
N ALA A 16 -10.74 4.58 30.20
CA ALA A 16 -10.97 5.28 28.96
C ALA A 16 -10.68 4.27 27.85
N ASP A 17 -11.70 3.47 27.50
CA ASP A 17 -11.72 2.80 26.22
C ASP A 17 -11.54 3.92 25.21
N ALA A 18 -10.39 3.90 24.48
CA ALA A 18 -10.16 4.78 23.37
C ALA A 18 -11.30 4.53 22.38
N PHE A 19 -12.32 5.38 22.43
CA PHE A 19 -13.48 5.28 21.55
C PHE A 19 -12.98 5.39 20.12
N ALA A 20 -12.85 4.27 19.44
CA ALA A 20 -12.83 4.28 17.99
C ALA A 20 -14.07 5.08 17.57
N GLN A 21 -13.87 6.20 16.87
CA GLN A 21 -15.00 6.97 16.37
C GLN A 21 -15.88 6.01 15.57
N THR A 22 -17.17 6.05 15.81
CA THR A 22 -18.13 5.25 15.04
C THR A 22 -18.87 6.17 14.08
N THR A 23 -19.23 5.63 12.94
CA THR A 23 -20.13 6.27 11.99
C THR A 23 -21.52 6.44 12.59
N PRO A 24 -22.38 7.32 12.06
CA PRO A 24 -23.76 7.47 12.54
C PRO A 24 -24.62 6.18 12.49
N TRP A 25 -24.22 5.19 11.69
CA TRP A 25 -24.88 3.87 11.61
C TRP A 25 -24.18 2.77 12.41
N GLY A 26 -23.15 3.10 13.20
CA GLY A 26 -22.57 2.22 14.22
C GLY A 26 -21.33 1.43 13.80
N ASP A 27 -20.89 1.50 12.56
CA ASP A 27 -19.62 0.89 12.12
C ASP A 27 -18.41 1.69 12.66
N PRO A 28 -17.25 1.05 12.87
CA PRO A 28 -16.02 1.79 13.12
C PRO A 28 -15.72 2.79 12.00
N ASP A 29 -15.36 4.01 12.36
CA ASP A 29 -15.13 5.09 11.39
C ASP A 29 -13.69 5.07 10.88
N LEU A 30 -13.49 4.67 9.61
CA LEU A 30 -12.21 4.72 8.90
C LEU A 30 -12.14 5.91 7.93
N GLN A 31 -13.17 6.76 7.85
CA GLN A 31 -13.24 7.83 6.88
C GLN A 31 -12.09 8.82 7.02
N GLY A 32 -11.65 9.35 5.90
CA GLY A 32 -10.60 10.35 5.84
C GLY A 32 -9.62 10.12 4.71
N VAL A 33 -8.60 10.96 4.69
CA VAL A 33 -7.44 10.83 3.80
C VAL A 33 -6.28 10.26 4.60
N TRP A 34 -5.63 9.27 4.03
CA TRP A 34 -4.58 8.50 4.68
C TRP A 34 -3.36 8.38 3.78
N SER A 35 -2.17 8.47 4.39
CA SER A 35 -0.88 8.26 3.76
C SER A 35 -0.29 6.92 4.17
N ASN A 36 0.30 6.18 3.21
CA ASN A 36 1.04 4.95 3.46
C ASN A 36 2.55 5.15 3.49
N LEU A 37 3.01 6.38 3.35
CA LEU A 37 4.42 6.71 3.22
C LEU A 37 5.24 6.19 4.40
N THR A 38 6.31 5.47 4.09
CA THR A 38 7.24 4.93 5.09
C THR A 38 8.65 4.81 4.50
N PRO A 39 9.71 5.05 5.29
CA PRO A 39 11.09 4.77 4.89
C PRO A 39 11.43 3.28 4.95
N VAL A 40 10.53 2.44 5.45
CA VAL A 40 10.77 1.01 5.64
C VAL A 40 10.60 0.27 4.31
N PRO A 41 11.60 -0.51 3.87
CA PRO A 41 11.51 -1.27 2.63
C PRO A 41 10.52 -2.44 2.75
N LEU A 42 10.00 -2.89 1.61
CA LEU A 42 9.10 -4.05 1.56
C LEU A 42 9.76 -5.29 2.15
N GLU A 43 10.93 -5.67 1.66
CA GLU A 43 11.72 -6.80 2.17
C GLU A 43 12.88 -6.32 3.04
N ARG A 44 13.23 -7.11 4.07
CA ARG A 44 14.32 -6.76 4.99
C ARG A 44 15.67 -6.73 4.27
N PRO A 45 16.41 -5.61 4.36
CA PRO A 45 17.75 -5.53 3.81
C PRO A 45 18.69 -6.55 4.43
N ALA A 46 19.65 -7.08 3.66
CA ALA A 46 20.62 -8.04 4.16
C ALA A 46 21.41 -7.51 5.36
N ALA A 47 21.71 -6.22 5.39
CA ALA A 47 22.40 -5.57 6.53
C ALA A 47 21.57 -5.62 7.84
N LEU A 48 20.27 -5.81 7.75
CA LEU A 48 19.34 -5.88 8.88
C LEU A 48 18.77 -7.30 9.10
N ALA A 49 19.34 -8.33 8.49
CA ALA A 49 18.82 -9.70 8.54
C ALA A 49 18.55 -10.21 9.96
N ASN A 50 19.40 -9.86 10.91
CA ASN A 50 19.31 -10.25 12.32
C ASN A 50 18.64 -9.18 13.20
N LYS A 51 18.07 -8.14 12.60
CA LYS A 51 17.43 -7.01 13.31
C LYS A 51 16.01 -6.80 12.82
N PRO A 52 15.03 -7.52 13.40
CA PRO A 52 13.64 -7.44 12.93
C PRO A 52 12.95 -6.11 13.26
N PHE A 53 13.41 -5.38 14.29
CA PHE A 53 12.79 -4.14 14.74
C PHE A 53 13.82 -3.03 14.98
N PHE A 54 13.42 -1.80 14.68
CA PHE A 54 14.13 -0.59 15.10
C PHE A 54 13.88 -0.30 16.58
N THR A 55 14.86 0.27 17.25
CA THR A 55 14.64 1.03 18.48
C THR A 55 13.89 2.32 18.12
N GLU A 56 13.35 3.03 19.11
CA GLU A 56 12.69 4.31 18.90
C GLU A 56 13.63 5.37 18.27
N ALA A 57 14.87 5.43 18.75
CA ALA A 57 15.88 6.34 18.21
C ALA A 57 16.22 6.02 16.73
N GLU A 58 16.35 4.75 16.38
CA GLU A 58 16.64 4.32 15.01
C GLU A 58 15.46 4.56 14.07
N ALA A 59 14.23 4.43 14.57
CA ALA A 59 13.04 4.77 13.80
C ALA A 59 13.03 6.27 13.46
N ALA A 60 13.27 7.12 14.45
CA ALA A 60 13.36 8.58 14.25
C ALA A 60 14.52 8.94 13.29
N GLU A 61 15.67 8.28 13.40
CA GLU A 61 16.79 8.48 12.47
C GLU A 61 16.44 8.06 11.04
N ALA A 62 15.73 6.94 10.87
CA ALA A 62 15.29 6.47 9.54
C ALA A 62 14.35 7.49 8.87
N GLU A 63 13.42 8.07 9.64
CA GLU A 63 12.52 9.12 9.15
C GLU A 63 13.29 10.39 8.76
N GLN A 64 14.23 10.86 9.58
CA GLN A 64 15.07 12.01 9.27
C GLN A 64 15.93 11.77 8.03
N ASN A 65 16.51 10.60 7.88
CA ASN A 65 17.33 10.23 6.72
C ASN A 65 16.49 10.16 5.43
N ALA A 66 15.24 9.71 5.50
CA ALA A 66 14.32 9.72 4.37
C ALA A 66 14.02 11.15 3.91
N LEU A 67 13.72 12.05 4.84
CA LEU A 67 13.49 13.46 4.54
C LEU A 67 14.75 14.11 3.93
N ALA A 68 15.92 13.91 4.54
CA ALA A 68 17.17 14.46 4.04
C ALA A 68 17.50 13.95 2.62
N THR A 69 17.24 12.67 2.36
CA THR A 69 17.44 12.05 1.04
C THR A 69 16.51 12.67 0.00
N THR A 70 15.23 12.83 0.35
CA THR A 70 14.24 13.46 -0.53
C THR A 70 14.62 14.90 -0.86
N LEU A 71 14.97 15.72 0.12
CA LEU A 71 15.41 17.10 -0.09
C LEU A 71 16.64 17.16 -1.02
N LYS A 72 17.62 16.27 -0.83
CA LYS A 72 18.79 16.18 -1.70
C LYS A 72 18.40 15.80 -3.14
N ASN A 73 17.51 14.84 -3.31
CA ASN A 73 17.07 14.41 -4.63
C ASN A 73 16.32 15.52 -5.36
N VAL A 74 15.42 16.22 -4.68
CA VAL A 74 14.69 17.37 -5.21
C VAL A 74 15.66 18.50 -5.59
N ALA A 75 16.62 18.83 -4.73
CA ALA A 75 17.63 19.84 -5.04
C ALA A 75 18.46 19.46 -6.28
N THR A 76 18.80 18.19 -6.42
CA THR A 76 19.51 17.67 -7.62
C THR A 76 18.64 17.80 -8.87
N GLN A 77 17.36 17.44 -8.78
CA GLN A 77 16.42 17.57 -9.89
C GLN A 77 16.29 19.02 -10.34
N VAL A 78 16.09 19.94 -9.41
CA VAL A 78 16.04 21.39 -9.69
C VAL A 78 17.32 21.86 -10.37
N ALA A 79 18.47 21.44 -9.87
CA ALA A 79 19.76 21.84 -10.44
C ALA A 79 19.98 21.32 -11.86
N THR A 80 19.41 20.15 -12.22
CA THR A 80 19.62 19.51 -13.51
C THR A 80 18.56 19.87 -14.55
N SER A 81 17.27 20.00 -14.15
CA SER A 81 16.16 20.29 -15.06
C SER A 81 15.65 21.71 -14.97
N GLY A 82 15.96 22.43 -13.91
CA GLY A 82 15.34 23.74 -13.60
C GLY A 82 13.90 23.65 -13.13
N GLU A 83 13.36 22.43 -12.97
CA GLU A 83 11.97 22.19 -12.58
C GLU A 83 11.86 21.87 -11.10
N PHE A 84 10.81 22.40 -10.46
CA PHE A 84 10.43 22.06 -9.10
C PHE A 84 8.93 21.74 -9.06
N ASN A 85 8.60 20.68 -8.35
CA ASN A 85 7.22 20.37 -8.01
C ASN A 85 7.16 19.95 -6.54
N GLU A 86 6.29 20.60 -5.78
CA GLU A 86 6.13 20.36 -4.34
C GLU A 86 5.73 18.92 -4.02
N ILE A 87 4.98 18.27 -4.91
CA ILE A 87 4.58 16.86 -4.78
C ILE A 87 5.79 15.92 -4.63
N TRP A 88 6.96 16.30 -5.13
CA TRP A 88 8.19 15.50 -4.98
C TRP A 88 8.71 15.45 -3.54
N LEU A 89 8.19 16.30 -2.66
CA LEU A 89 8.54 16.27 -1.23
C LEU A 89 7.76 15.21 -0.45
N GLU A 90 6.70 14.62 -1.03
CA GLU A 90 5.87 13.63 -0.35
C GLU A 90 6.70 12.46 0.21
N SER A 91 7.61 11.90 -0.59
CA SER A 91 8.39 10.73 -0.18
C SER A 91 9.23 10.95 1.08
N GLY A 92 9.52 12.22 1.42
CA GLY A 92 10.21 12.61 2.65
C GLY A 92 9.32 12.67 3.90
N LYS A 93 8.00 12.61 3.74
CA LYS A 93 7.01 12.65 4.83
C LYS A 93 6.74 11.28 5.45
N GLY A 94 7.44 10.22 4.99
CA GLY A 94 7.25 8.85 5.43
C GLY A 94 7.56 8.62 6.91
N ARG A 95 6.76 7.81 7.58
CA ARG A 95 6.91 7.43 8.98
C ARG A 95 7.18 5.94 9.13
N VAL A 96 8.00 5.56 10.11
CA VAL A 96 8.20 4.14 10.45
C VAL A 96 6.90 3.58 11.02
N PRO A 97 6.43 2.40 10.57
CA PRO A 97 5.22 1.78 11.11
C PRO A 97 5.28 1.60 12.63
N ARG A 98 4.13 1.64 13.29
CA ARG A 98 4.02 1.54 14.76
C ARG A 98 4.70 0.32 15.36
N ASN A 99 4.71 -0.81 14.64
CA ASN A 99 5.42 -2.02 15.04
C ASN A 99 6.96 -1.88 14.95
N ARG A 100 7.46 -0.81 14.34
CA ARG A 100 8.90 -0.53 14.14
C ARG A 100 9.66 -1.65 13.42
N SER A 101 8.99 -2.43 12.58
CA SER A 101 9.65 -3.46 11.79
C SER A 101 10.66 -2.86 10.81
N THR A 102 11.76 -3.56 10.56
CA THR A 102 12.81 -3.17 9.60
C THR A 102 12.49 -3.57 8.15
N SER A 103 11.35 -4.20 7.94
CA SER A 103 10.72 -4.51 6.65
C SER A 103 9.22 -4.44 6.79
N LEU A 104 8.49 -4.14 5.71
CA LEU A 104 7.04 -4.25 5.74
C LEU A 104 6.61 -5.71 5.81
N VAL A 105 7.29 -6.64 5.13
CA VAL A 105 7.05 -8.08 5.28
C VAL A 105 7.43 -8.50 6.70
N ILE A 106 6.43 -9.02 7.44
CA ILE A 106 6.56 -9.48 8.82
C ILE A 106 6.39 -10.99 8.98
N ASP A 107 5.78 -11.63 8.01
CA ASP A 107 5.62 -13.08 7.91
C ASP A 107 5.84 -13.51 6.46
N PRO A 108 6.87 -14.35 6.21
CA PRO A 108 7.80 -15.01 7.13
C PRO A 108 8.66 -14.05 7.97
N PRO A 109 9.13 -14.50 9.16
CA PRO A 109 9.85 -13.62 10.11
C PRO A 109 11.24 -13.15 9.63
N ASP A 110 11.78 -13.76 8.57
CA ASP A 110 13.00 -13.28 7.90
C ASP A 110 12.76 -11.97 7.11
N GLY A 111 11.48 -11.58 6.95
CA GLY A 111 11.11 -10.36 6.25
C GLY A 111 11.26 -10.47 4.73
N ARG A 112 11.18 -11.67 4.16
CA ARG A 112 11.32 -11.94 2.73
C ARG A 112 10.06 -12.54 2.14
N ILE A 113 9.80 -12.22 0.87
CA ILE A 113 8.69 -12.83 0.13
C ILE A 113 9.10 -14.25 -0.25
N PRO A 114 8.31 -15.28 0.15
CA PRO A 114 8.65 -16.69 -0.02
C PRO A 114 8.29 -17.20 -1.42
N TYR A 115 8.98 -16.72 -2.45
CA TYR A 115 8.74 -17.11 -3.84
C TYR A 115 9.03 -18.59 -4.09
N THR A 116 8.21 -19.24 -4.97
CA THR A 116 8.67 -20.40 -5.72
C THR A 116 9.68 -19.95 -6.79
N PRO A 117 10.55 -20.84 -7.32
CA PRO A 117 11.44 -20.48 -8.43
C PRO A 117 10.68 -19.88 -9.63
N GLU A 118 9.55 -20.48 -9.98
CA GLU A 118 8.70 -20.06 -11.10
C GLU A 118 8.01 -18.72 -10.81
N GLY A 119 7.58 -18.50 -9.57
CA GLY A 119 7.00 -17.22 -9.12
C GLY A 119 8.01 -16.10 -9.19
N ARG A 120 9.24 -16.36 -8.77
CA ARG A 120 10.34 -15.40 -8.86
C ARG A 120 10.68 -15.04 -10.29
N ALA A 121 10.79 -16.03 -11.18
CA ALA A 121 11.05 -15.80 -12.59
C ALA A 121 9.93 -14.94 -13.23
N ARG A 122 8.66 -15.27 -12.96
CA ARG A 122 7.53 -14.44 -13.44
C ARG A 122 7.57 -13.01 -12.92
N TRP A 123 7.97 -12.79 -11.66
CA TRP A 123 8.12 -11.46 -11.10
C TRP A 123 9.20 -10.65 -11.83
N GLU A 124 10.35 -11.26 -12.06
CA GLU A 124 11.47 -10.62 -12.76
C GLU A 124 11.17 -10.29 -14.23
N GLU A 125 10.32 -11.09 -14.88
CA GLU A 125 9.85 -10.86 -16.25
C GLU A 125 8.65 -9.91 -16.34
N THR A 126 7.99 -9.58 -15.21
CA THR A 126 6.78 -8.76 -15.24
C THR A 126 7.12 -7.30 -15.50
N PRO A 127 6.51 -6.65 -16.52
CA PRO A 127 6.65 -5.22 -16.72
C PRO A 127 6.04 -4.44 -15.55
N HIS A 128 6.86 -3.71 -14.82
CA HIS A 128 6.43 -2.76 -13.79
C HIS A 128 7.45 -1.61 -13.71
N LEU A 129 7.03 -0.44 -13.23
CA LEU A 129 7.87 0.77 -13.23
C LEU A 129 9.19 0.64 -12.47
N THR A 130 9.28 -0.32 -11.54
CA THR A 130 10.49 -0.58 -10.77
C THR A 130 11.38 -1.66 -11.36
N THR A 131 10.94 -2.38 -12.41
CA THR A 131 11.72 -3.50 -12.99
C THR A 131 13.10 -3.06 -13.41
N GLU A 132 13.23 -1.97 -14.14
CA GLU A 132 14.53 -1.44 -14.59
C GLU A 132 15.44 -1.07 -13.42
N ARG A 133 14.87 -0.54 -12.33
CA ARG A 133 15.63 -0.19 -11.13
C ARG A 133 16.12 -1.40 -10.34
N ILE A 134 15.33 -2.48 -10.34
CA ILE A 134 15.62 -3.69 -9.57
C ILE A 134 16.53 -4.63 -10.35
N THR A 135 16.23 -4.85 -11.64
CA THR A 135 16.91 -5.87 -12.45
C THR A 135 17.99 -5.29 -13.36
N GLY A 136 17.97 -3.98 -13.60
CA GLY A 136 18.83 -3.32 -14.58
C GLY A 136 18.49 -3.66 -16.04
N HIS A 137 17.39 -4.38 -16.27
CA HIS A 137 16.94 -4.76 -17.60
C HIS A 137 15.96 -3.71 -18.14
N THR A 138 16.22 -3.22 -19.33
CA THR A 138 15.29 -2.36 -20.04
C THR A 138 14.03 -3.15 -20.37
N LEU A 139 12.87 -2.61 -20.03
CA LEU A 139 11.60 -3.23 -20.38
C LEU A 139 11.44 -3.30 -21.89
N ARG A 140 10.96 -4.46 -22.36
CA ARG A 140 10.62 -4.64 -23.77
C ARG A 140 9.57 -3.62 -24.21
N ALA A 141 9.60 -3.27 -25.48
CA ALA A 141 8.66 -2.36 -26.11
C ALA A 141 8.31 -2.84 -27.53
N ASP A 142 8.26 -4.15 -27.75
CA ASP A 142 7.84 -4.76 -29.02
C ASP A 142 6.38 -4.42 -29.27
N THR A 143 5.59 -4.49 -28.21
CA THR A 143 4.17 -4.10 -28.19
C THR A 143 3.84 -3.26 -26.95
N TRP A 144 2.67 -2.66 -26.94
CA TRP A 144 2.15 -1.95 -25.74
C TRP A 144 1.92 -2.90 -24.56
N GLU A 145 1.76 -4.21 -24.76
CA GLU A 145 1.57 -5.20 -23.69
C GLU A 145 2.86 -5.47 -22.91
N ASP A 146 4.01 -5.14 -23.46
CA ASP A 146 5.31 -5.25 -22.79
C ASP A 146 5.53 -4.14 -21.76
N ARG A 147 4.64 -3.14 -21.70
CA ARG A 147 4.78 -1.99 -20.79
C ARG A 147 3.92 -2.16 -19.54
N ALA A 148 4.36 -1.56 -18.44
CA ALA A 148 3.66 -1.64 -17.17
C ALA A 148 2.22 -1.12 -17.25
N LEU A 149 1.33 -1.65 -16.42
CA LEU A 149 -0.07 -1.24 -16.39
C LEU A 149 -0.24 0.26 -16.11
N GLN A 150 0.63 0.83 -15.29
CA GLN A 150 0.66 2.25 -14.98
C GLN A 150 1.04 3.09 -16.20
N GLU A 151 2.04 2.67 -17.00
CA GLU A 151 2.41 3.37 -18.24
C GLU A 151 1.29 3.32 -19.30
N ARG A 152 0.44 2.31 -19.22
CA ARG A 152 -0.72 2.10 -20.07
C ARG A 152 -1.99 2.75 -19.53
N CYS A 153 -1.92 3.43 -18.39
CA CYS A 153 -3.04 4.05 -17.70
C CYS A 153 -4.20 3.09 -17.40
N ILE A 154 -3.90 1.83 -17.07
CA ILE A 154 -4.91 0.83 -16.74
C ILE A 154 -5.22 0.82 -15.24
N THR A 155 -4.19 0.67 -14.40
CA THR A 155 -4.29 0.71 -12.93
C THR A 155 -2.91 0.84 -12.31
N SER A 156 -2.83 1.39 -11.11
CA SER A 156 -1.60 1.42 -10.32
C SER A 156 -1.41 0.13 -9.52
N ASP A 157 -2.29 -0.10 -8.56
CA ASP A 157 -2.30 -1.31 -7.74
C ASP A 157 -3.67 -1.49 -7.05
N THR A 158 -3.89 -2.68 -6.46
CA THR A 158 -5.07 -2.97 -5.67
C THR A 158 -4.82 -2.67 -4.19
N ALA A 159 -3.64 -3.07 -3.70
CA ALA A 159 -3.26 -2.94 -2.30
C ALA A 159 -2.44 -1.68 -2.06
N PHE A 160 -2.75 -0.96 -0.99
CA PHE A 160 -2.14 0.32 -0.66
C PHE A 160 -1.00 0.12 0.35
N TYR A 161 0.12 -0.41 -0.07
CA TYR A 161 1.24 -0.73 0.83
C TYR A 161 2.59 -0.16 0.40
N ALA A 162 2.79 0.12 -0.88
CA ALA A 162 4.08 0.54 -1.40
C ALA A 162 4.13 2.06 -1.60
N ASN A 163 5.30 2.63 -1.37
CA ASN A 163 5.55 4.03 -1.64
C ASN A 163 5.81 4.25 -3.13
N GLY A 164 5.11 5.22 -3.70
CA GLY A 164 5.52 5.87 -4.93
C GLY A 164 6.45 7.05 -4.66
N PHE A 165 6.93 7.66 -5.71
CA PHE A 165 7.64 8.94 -5.62
C PHE A 165 6.67 10.07 -5.24
N TYR A 166 5.42 9.96 -5.67
CA TYR A 166 4.27 10.83 -5.38
C TYR A 166 2.96 10.03 -5.57
N ASN A 167 1.81 10.64 -5.32
CA ASN A 167 0.47 10.03 -5.35
C ASN A 167 0.32 8.91 -4.30
N ASN A 168 0.71 9.21 -3.06
CA ASN A 168 0.75 8.24 -1.98
C ASN A 168 -0.42 8.38 -0.99
N TYR A 169 -1.50 9.01 -1.43
CA TYR A 169 -2.66 9.20 -0.57
C TYR A 169 -3.82 8.31 -1.03
N MET A 170 -4.61 7.89 -0.07
CA MET A 170 -5.88 7.25 -0.31
C MET A 170 -6.99 7.89 0.52
N GLN A 171 -8.19 7.88 -0.02
CA GLN A 171 -9.40 8.30 0.67
C GLN A 171 -10.28 7.10 0.96
N ILE A 172 -10.71 6.97 2.21
CA ILE A 172 -11.73 6.01 2.61
C ILE A 172 -13.03 6.77 2.81
N VAL A 173 -14.08 6.34 2.11
CA VAL A 173 -15.45 6.84 2.24
C VAL A 173 -16.35 5.68 2.64
N GLN A 174 -17.23 5.89 3.62
CA GLN A 174 -18.14 4.88 4.12
C GLN A 174 -19.59 5.30 3.92
N ALA A 175 -20.41 4.32 3.56
CA ALA A 175 -21.87 4.39 3.57
C ALA A 175 -22.40 3.11 4.21
N PRO A 176 -23.67 3.07 4.67
CA PRO A 176 -24.25 1.84 5.20
C PRO A 176 -24.09 0.68 4.21
N GLY A 177 -23.41 -0.40 4.66
CA GLY A 177 -23.19 -1.60 3.86
C GLY A 177 -22.17 -1.48 2.72
N THR A 178 -21.41 -0.38 2.61
CA THR A 178 -20.45 -0.18 1.53
C THR A 178 -19.28 0.69 1.97
N ILE A 179 -18.08 0.32 1.57
CA ILE A 179 -16.89 1.16 1.68
C ILE A 179 -16.32 1.41 0.29
N VAL A 180 -15.87 2.62 0.05
CA VAL A 180 -15.11 2.98 -1.16
C VAL A 180 -13.71 3.40 -0.73
N ILE A 181 -12.70 2.78 -1.33
CA ILE A 181 -11.29 3.19 -1.20
C ILE A 181 -10.85 3.76 -2.52
N ARG A 182 -10.58 5.08 -2.55
CA ARG A 182 -10.05 5.79 -3.71
C ARG A 182 -8.55 5.99 -3.50
N LEU A 183 -7.76 5.59 -4.48
CA LEU A 183 -6.33 5.88 -4.54
C LEU A 183 -6.09 7.16 -5.35
N GLU A 184 -5.14 7.97 -4.94
CA GLU A 184 -4.70 9.13 -5.69
C GLU A 184 -4.05 8.70 -7.02
N SER A 185 -3.19 7.69 -6.95
CA SER A 185 -2.56 7.11 -8.13
C SER A 185 -3.60 6.50 -9.07
N MET A 186 -3.63 6.94 -10.34
CA MET A 186 -4.57 6.52 -11.39
C MET A 186 -6.05 6.77 -11.05
N HIS A 187 -6.34 7.53 -9.99
CA HIS A 187 -7.70 7.73 -9.45
C HIS A 187 -8.52 6.43 -9.30
N ASP A 188 -7.83 5.30 -9.10
CA ASP A 188 -8.44 4.00 -8.92
C ASP A 188 -9.38 4.00 -7.69
N ALA A 189 -10.60 3.50 -7.88
CA ALA A 189 -11.58 3.38 -6.81
C ALA A 189 -12.07 1.93 -6.69
N ARG A 190 -12.01 1.39 -5.48
CA ARG A 190 -12.55 0.08 -5.14
C ARG A 190 -13.85 0.24 -4.35
N VAL A 191 -14.94 -0.30 -4.87
CA VAL A 191 -16.21 -0.40 -4.14
C VAL A 191 -16.26 -1.75 -3.45
N ILE A 192 -16.39 -1.74 -2.13
CA ILE A 192 -16.32 -2.91 -1.26
C ILE A 192 -17.68 -3.10 -0.59
N PRO A 193 -18.52 -4.02 -1.08
CA PRO A 193 -19.78 -4.39 -0.42
C PRO A 193 -19.52 -5.10 0.92
N LEU A 194 -20.31 -4.74 1.95
CA LEU A 194 -20.29 -5.35 3.29
C LEU A 194 -21.54 -6.22 3.56
N ASP A 195 -22.38 -6.43 2.56
CA ASP A 195 -23.68 -7.09 2.69
C ASP A 195 -23.63 -8.62 2.64
N GLY A 196 -22.43 -9.20 2.67
CA GLY A 196 -22.23 -10.65 2.67
C GLY A 196 -22.51 -11.35 1.34
N ARG A 197 -22.74 -10.59 0.25
CA ARG A 197 -22.90 -11.19 -1.08
C ARG A 197 -21.65 -11.98 -1.49
N PRO A 198 -21.78 -13.10 -2.21
CA PRO A 198 -20.64 -13.87 -2.70
C PRO A 198 -19.80 -13.04 -3.69
N PRO A 199 -18.52 -13.40 -3.87
CA PRO A 199 -17.72 -12.89 -4.98
C PRO A 199 -18.38 -13.14 -6.34
N LEU A 200 -17.99 -12.36 -7.34
CA LEU A 200 -18.38 -12.61 -8.73
C LEU A 200 -17.98 -14.04 -9.16
N SER A 201 -18.67 -14.59 -10.16
CA SER A 201 -18.30 -15.90 -10.68
C SER A 201 -16.85 -15.91 -11.13
N ALA A 202 -16.17 -17.06 -10.99
CA ALA A 202 -14.74 -17.22 -11.27
C ALA A 202 -14.34 -16.85 -12.72
N GLY A 203 -15.29 -16.86 -13.65
CA GLY A 203 -15.08 -16.43 -15.04
C GLY A 203 -15.02 -14.91 -15.24
N ILE A 204 -15.46 -14.12 -14.26
CA ILE A 204 -15.43 -12.66 -14.35
C ILE A 204 -14.15 -12.18 -13.67
N LYS A 205 -13.16 -11.75 -14.46
CA LYS A 205 -11.85 -11.28 -14.00
C LYS A 205 -11.74 -9.77 -14.14
N GLN A 206 -11.14 -9.14 -13.15
CA GLN A 206 -10.93 -7.68 -13.11
C GLN A 206 -9.46 -7.34 -12.88
N TRP A 207 -9.05 -6.13 -13.28
CA TRP A 207 -7.68 -5.67 -13.09
C TRP A 207 -7.35 -5.48 -11.60
N THR A 208 -8.28 -4.92 -10.84
CA THR A 208 -8.14 -4.68 -9.40
C THR A 208 -8.75 -5.77 -8.54
N GLY A 209 -9.24 -6.87 -9.17
CA GLY A 209 -9.93 -7.94 -8.49
C GLY A 209 -11.35 -7.56 -8.05
N ASP A 210 -12.03 -8.49 -7.42
CA ASP A 210 -13.36 -8.36 -6.85
C ASP A 210 -13.26 -8.41 -5.32
N SER A 211 -13.57 -7.30 -4.66
CA SER A 211 -13.41 -7.12 -3.22
C SER A 211 -14.71 -7.36 -2.47
N ARG A 212 -14.63 -8.04 -1.32
CA ARG A 212 -15.72 -8.23 -0.36
C ARG A 212 -15.23 -7.89 1.03
N GLY A 213 -16.00 -7.08 1.75
CA GLY A 213 -15.64 -6.64 3.08
C GLY A 213 -16.56 -7.20 4.16
N ARG A 214 -16.05 -7.26 5.38
CA ARG A 214 -16.79 -7.52 6.60
C ARG A 214 -16.10 -6.87 7.79
N TRP A 215 -16.88 -6.60 8.82
CA TRP A 215 -16.34 -6.17 10.11
C TRP A 215 -16.02 -7.37 11.00
N GLU A 216 -14.85 -7.34 11.63
CA GLU A 216 -14.45 -8.23 12.71
C GLU A 216 -14.08 -7.36 13.93
N GLY A 217 -15.06 -7.07 14.79
CA GLY A 217 -14.91 -6.07 15.84
C GLY A 217 -14.65 -4.67 15.24
N ASN A 218 -13.54 -4.05 15.59
CA ASN A 218 -13.10 -2.75 15.07
C ASN A 218 -12.21 -2.84 13.82
N THR A 219 -12.10 -4.01 13.21
CA THR A 219 -11.27 -4.26 12.03
C THR A 219 -12.13 -4.49 10.81
N LEU A 220 -11.93 -3.70 9.76
CA LEU A 220 -12.43 -3.99 8.43
C LEU A 220 -11.54 -5.06 7.80
N VAL A 221 -12.13 -6.19 7.41
CA VAL A 221 -11.45 -7.25 6.65
C VAL A 221 -11.96 -7.24 5.22
N VAL A 222 -11.06 -7.11 4.26
CA VAL A 222 -11.37 -7.10 2.82
C VAL A 222 -10.67 -8.27 2.16
N GLU A 223 -11.45 -9.16 1.58
CA GLU A 223 -10.94 -10.24 0.71
C GLU A 223 -11.09 -9.83 -0.75
N THR A 224 -10.00 -9.95 -1.53
CA THR A 224 -10.01 -9.65 -2.95
C THR A 224 -9.51 -10.85 -3.75
N THR A 225 -10.30 -11.25 -4.74
CA THR A 225 -10.04 -12.38 -5.63
C THR A 225 -10.39 -12.00 -7.08
N ASN A 226 -10.49 -12.95 -7.98
CA ASN A 226 -10.93 -12.76 -9.37
C ASN A 226 -10.04 -11.78 -10.16
N PHE A 227 -8.75 -11.81 -9.90
CA PHE A 227 -7.79 -10.99 -10.64
C PHE A 227 -7.62 -11.46 -12.08
N ASN A 228 -7.38 -10.51 -12.97
CA ASN A 228 -7.00 -10.79 -14.34
C ASN A 228 -5.59 -11.40 -14.39
N SER A 229 -5.39 -12.49 -15.14
CA SER A 229 -4.11 -13.18 -15.27
C SER A 229 -2.98 -12.35 -15.88
N ARG A 230 -3.31 -11.24 -16.56
CA ARG A 230 -2.34 -10.27 -17.10
C ARG A 230 -1.84 -9.28 -16.05
N ARG A 231 -2.49 -9.21 -14.88
CA ARG A 231 -2.01 -8.48 -13.72
C ARG A 231 -1.15 -9.41 -12.88
N ARG A 232 0.13 -9.13 -12.82
CA ARG A 232 1.10 -10.01 -12.15
C ARG A 232 1.63 -9.36 -10.87
N PHE A 233 0.74 -9.15 -9.90
CA PHE A 233 1.13 -8.66 -8.57
C PHE A 233 2.20 -9.58 -7.96
N HIS A 234 3.45 -9.09 -7.83
CA HIS A 234 4.59 -9.92 -7.41
C HIS A 234 4.71 -11.27 -8.15
N GLY A 235 4.47 -11.27 -9.46
CA GLY A 235 4.53 -12.50 -10.26
C GLY A 235 3.34 -13.45 -10.05
N ALA A 236 2.32 -13.04 -9.30
CA ALA A 236 1.15 -13.85 -9.01
C ALA A 236 0.34 -14.20 -10.25
N THR A 237 -0.39 -15.31 -10.16
CA THR A 237 -1.30 -15.81 -11.18
C THR A 237 -2.73 -15.31 -10.93
N GLU A 238 -3.68 -15.84 -11.69
CA GLU A 238 -5.11 -15.59 -11.48
C GLU A 238 -5.66 -16.21 -10.17
N ASN A 239 -4.86 -17.02 -9.48
CA ASN A 239 -5.18 -17.58 -8.17
C ASN A 239 -4.81 -16.66 -7.01
N LEU A 240 -4.33 -15.46 -7.31
CA LEU A 240 -4.03 -14.45 -6.29
C LEU A 240 -5.25 -14.21 -5.40
N LYS A 241 -5.03 -14.30 -4.11
CA LYS A 241 -5.96 -13.85 -3.08
C LYS A 241 -5.24 -12.85 -2.16
N LEU A 242 -5.87 -11.71 -1.96
CA LEU A 242 -5.47 -10.70 -0.99
C LEU A 242 -6.45 -10.68 0.18
N VAL A 243 -5.94 -10.56 1.40
CA VAL A 243 -6.73 -10.30 2.60
C VAL A 243 -6.15 -9.09 3.28
N GLU A 244 -6.87 -7.99 3.23
CA GLU A 244 -6.49 -6.71 3.85
C GLU A 244 -7.24 -6.54 5.18
N ARG A 245 -6.56 -6.00 6.16
CA ARG A 245 -7.13 -5.70 7.48
C ARG A 245 -6.81 -4.26 7.84
N PHE A 246 -7.84 -3.47 8.06
CA PHE A 246 -7.74 -2.07 8.47
C PHE A 246 -8.27 -1.95 9.89
N THR A 247 -7.39 -1.66 10.84
CA THR A 247 -7.76 -1.50 12.24
C THR A 247 -7.42 -0.09 12.68
N ARG A 248 -8.43 0.73 12.93
CA ARG A 248 -8.20 2.06 13.49
C ARG A 248 -7.74 1.92 14.94
N VAL A 249 -6.58 2.46 15.26
CA VAL A 249 -5.96 2.34 16.59
C VAL A 249 -6.03 3.63 17.40
N ASP A 250 -6.14 4.77 16.71
CA ASP A 250 -6.37 6.09 17.28
C ASP A 250 -7.01 7.03 16.25
N ASN A 251 -7.08 8.34 16.54
CA ASN A 251 -7.69 9.32 15.64
C ASN A 251 -6.95 9.46 14.31
N ASP A 252 -5.65 9.24 14.33
CA ASP A 252 -4.75 9.61 13.23
C ASP A 252 -4.03 8.40 12.63
N THR A 253 -4.36 7.17 13.08
CA THR A 253 -3.65 5.97 12.67
C THR A 253 -4.57 4.79 12.40
N ILE A 254 -4.34 4.12 11.28
CA ILE A 254 -4.88 2.79 10.95
C ILE A 254 -3.69 1.82 10.83
N ASP A 255 -3.70 0.75 11.62
CA ASP A 255 -2.82 -0.38 11.37
C ASP A 255 -3.37 -1.16 10.17
N TYR A 256 -2.56 -1.25 9.12
CA TYR A 256 -2.88 -1.92 7.87
C TYR A 256 -2.05 -3.19 7.75
N ARG A 257 -2.74 -4.31 7.53
CA ARG A 257 -2.11 -5.60 7.30
C ARG A 257 -2.63 -6.21 6.02
N LEU A 258 -1.74 -6.71 5.18
CA LEU A 258 -2.05 -7.39 3.94
C LEU A 258 -1.45 -8.80 3.96
N THR A 259 -2.30 -9.81 3.83
CA THR A 259 -1.86 -11.18 3.58
C THR A 259 -2.08 -11.55 2.12
N VAL A 260 -1.04 -12.05 1.50
CA VAL A 260 -0.98 -12.42 0.08
C VAL A 260 -0.84 -13.93 -0.03
N SER A 261 -1.64 -14.54 -0.88
CA SER A 261 -1.53 -15.96 -1.17
C SER A 261 -1.76 -16.26 -2.65
N ASP A 262 -0.90 -17.09 -3.19
CA ASP A 262 -1.01 -17.75 -4.50
C ASP A 262 -0.08 -18.98 -4.49
N PRO A 263 -0.61 -20.20 -4.41
CA PRO A 263 0.21 -21.40 -4.29
C PRO A 263 1.11 -21.69 -5.48
N GLN A 264 0.87 -21.07 -6.64
CA GLN A 264 1.73 -21.20 -7.82
C GLN A 264 2.89 -20.21 -7.82
N THR A 265 2.83 -19.21 -6.94
CA THR A 265 3.81 -18.12 -6.89
C THR A 265 4.62 -18.11 -5.60
N PHE A 266 3.98 -18.47 -4.49
CA PHE A 266 4.58 -18.43 -3.17
C PHE A 266 4.55 -19.82 -2.53
N THR A 267 5.63 -20.18 -1.85
CA THR A 267 5.72 -21.47 -1.12
C THR A 267 4.81 -21.52 0.11
N GLN A 268 4.41 -20.35 0.61
CA GLN A 268 3.43 -20.15 1.69
C GLN A 268 2.80 -18.75 1.56
N PRO A 269 1.66 -18.47 2.18
CA PRO A 269 1.17 -17.11 2.32
C PRO A 269 2.21 -16.22 3.03
N TRP A 270 2.24 -14.95 2.67
CA TRP A 270 3.08 -13.98 3.35
C TRP A 270 2.28 -12.75 3.75
N THR A 271 2.73 -12.07 4.79
CA THR A 271 2.01 -10.92 5.35
C THR A 271 2.95 -9.72 5.49
N LEU A 272 2.46 -8.58 5.07
CA LEU A 272 3.07 -7.29 5.39
C LEU A 272 2.20 -6.50 6.37
N GLU A 273 2.84 -5.57 7.05
CA GLU A 273 2.18 -4.60 7.92
C GLU A 273 2.77 -3.20 7.71
N ASN A 274 1.89 -2.22 7.62
CA ASN A 274 2.22 -0.81 7.59
C ASN A 274 1.25 -0.05 8.49
N SER A 275 1.57 1.18 8.85
CA SER A 275 0.62 2.09 9.47
C SER A 275 0.21 3.15 8.44
N LEU A 276 -1.09 3.42 8.36
CA LEU A 276 -1.62 4.51 7.56
C LEU A 276 -1.83 5.71 8.47
N TRP A 277 -1.30 6.84 8.06
CA TRP A 277 -1.33 8.07 8.84
C TRP A 277 -2.36 9.03 8.25
N ARG A 278 -3.22 9.59 9.10
CA ARG A 278 -4.15 10.64 8.68
C ARG A 278 -3.37 11.83 8.14
N THR A 279 -3.88 12.42 7.08
CA THR A 279 -3.33 13.64 6.49
C THR A 279 -4.44 14.60 6.12
N ASP A 280 -4.13 15.89 6.16
CA ASP A 280 -4.99 16.98 5.66
C ASP A 280 -4.57 17.40 4.24
N GLU A 281 -3.63 16.68 3.62
CA GLU A 281 -3.23 16.92 2.24
C GLU A 281 -4.39 16.65 1.27
N GLU A 282 -4.45 17.43 0.22
CA GLU A 282 -5.44 17.23 -0.83
C GLU A 282 -5.11 16.00 -1.67
N ILE A 283 -6.11 15.27 -2.10
CA ILE A 283 -5.96 14.19 -3.09
C ILE A 283 -6.19 14.79 -4.48
N TYR A 284 -5.15 14.78 -5.28
CA TYR A 284 -5.20 15.23 -6.66
C TYR A 284 -5.68 14.11 -7.58
N GLU A 285 -6.14 14.47 -8.77
CA GLU A 285 -6.44 13.52 -9.82
C GLU A 285 -5.15 13.08 -10.52
N GLY A 286 -4.88 11.79 -10.51
CA GLY A 286 -3.80 11.21 -11.31
C GLY A 286 -4.22 11.09 -12.78
N GLY A 287 -4.26 12.20 -13.51
CA GLY A 287 -4.72 12.31 -14.91
C GLY A 287 -3.76 11.64 -15.89
N CYS A 288 -3.68 10.31 -15.88
CA CYS A 288 -2.73 9.53 -16.67
C CYS A 288 -2.99 9.61 -18.18
N HIS A 289 -4.27 9.60 -18.61
CA HIS A 289 -4.62 9.55 -20.01
C HIS A 289 -4.32 10.85 -20.77
N GLU A 290 -4.56 11.99 -20.13
CA GLU A 290 -4.56 13.31 -20.75
C GLU A 290 -3.20 13.75 -21.31
N GLY A 291 -2.13 13.17 -20.89
CA GLY A 291 -0.78 13.51 -21.35
C GLY A 291 0.06 12.31 -21.74
N ASN A 292 -0.53 11.13 -21.94
CA ASN A 292 0.23 9.89 -22.16
C ASN A 292 0.79 9.79 -23.58
N ILE A 293 1.58 10.80 -23.97
CA ILE A 293 2.42 10.76 -25.17
C ILE A 293 3.68 9.89 -24.96
N GLY A 294 4.04 9.63 -23.71
CA GLY A 294 5.21 8.85 -23.32
C GLY A 294 5.15 7.43 -23.89
N LEU A 295 4.03 6.73 -23.77
CA LEU A 295 3.86 5.37 -24.29
C LEU A 295 4.08 5.32 -25.82
N ALA A 296 3.47 6.25 -26.55
CA ALA A 296 3.67 6.34 -28.00
C ALA A 296 5.15 6.62 -28.36
N GLY A 297 5.81 7.51 -27.61
CA GLY A 297 7.23 7.83 -27.77
C GLY A 297 8.14 6.61 -27.51
N ILE A 298 7.88 5.83 -26.46
CA ILE A 298 8.63 4.62 -26.12
C ILE A 298 8.52 3.59 -27.27
N LEU A 299 7.31 3.32 -27.74
CA LEU A 299 7.06 2.36 -28.81
C LEU A 299 7.68 2.83 -30.15
N ALA A 300 7.61 4.12 -30.47
CA ALA A 300 8.25 4.68 -31.64
C ALA A 300 9.78 4.60 -31.57
N GLY A 301 10.37 4.86 -30.42
CA GLY A 301 11.80 4.72 -30.15
C GLY A 301 12.30 3.28 -30.36
N ALA A 302 11.56 2.29 -29.87
CA ALA A 302 11.85 0.87 -30.08
C ALA A 302 11.86 0.54 -31.59
N ARG A 303 10.84 0.95 -32.34
CA ARG A 303 10.79 0.77 -33.82
C ARG A 303 11.97 1.44 -34.55
N ALA A 304 12.43 2.58 -34.06
CA ALA A 304 13.60 3.26 -34.66
C ALA A 304 14.91 2.49 -34.39
N GLN A 305 15.02 1.78 -33.27
CA GLN A 305 16.20 0.98 -32.94
C GLN A 305 16.28 -0.31 -33.77
N GLU A 306 15.14 -0.93 -34.09
CA GLU A 306 15.09 -2.14 -34.95
C GLU A 306 15.60 -1.91 -36.40
N LYS A 307 15.62 -0.65 -36.83
CA LYS A 307 16.07 -0.27 -38.20
C LYS A 307 17.58 -0.01 -38.29
N LYS A 308 18.30 -0.13 -37.20
CA LYS A 308 19.77 -0.02 -37.14
C LYS A 308 20.43 -1.40 -37.12
#